data_7c72bfc6652242c5912f69d359de38c3
#
_entry.id   7c72bfc6652242c5912f69d359de38c3
#
_cell.length_a   1.000
_cell.length_b   1.000
_cell.length_c   1.000
_cell.angle_alpha   90.00
_cell.angle_beta   90.00
_cell.angle_gamma   90.00
#
_symmetry.space_group_name_H-M   'P 1'
#
loop_
_entity.id
_entity.type
_entity.pdbx_description
1 polymer ?
#
loop_
_entity_poly.entity_id
_entity_poly.type
_entity_poly.pdbx_seq_one_letter_code
_entity_poly.pdbx_strand_id
1 'polypeptide(L)'
;MYKVLIADDHPLFRDAIVHIFGSKFPDSTTYETEDIASTLEFAKSHDDIDLILLDLNMPGMSGLNGLLDLSNECPTTPVVVVSAENKKQVILQTIAYGAVGFIAKSSSKETIAEAIATVFEGNIYLPADIIRNQSSPNSKKEYQLLPEMLSSLTRRQLMVLKCMTKGEANKQIAYNLNVSETTVKSHVSSILKKLGVSNRVQAVVGCSDIDFNQYLKR
;
A
#
# COMPACT_ATOMS: atom_id res chain seq x y z
N MET A 1 -7.19 -9.36 13.54
CA MET A 1 -8.21 -9.56 12.49
C MET A 1 -7.91 -8.61 11.35
N TYR A 2 -7.79 -9.09 10.10
CA TYR A 2 -7.57 -8.29 8.91
C TYR A 2 -8.83 -8.30 8.03
N LYS A 3 -9.15 -7.15 7.41
CA LYS A 3 -10.21 -7.00 6.42
C LYS A 3 -9.60 -6.75 5.06
N VAL A 4 -9.88 -7.61 4.10
CA VAL A 4 -9.24 -7.61 2.79
C VAL A 4 -10.29 -7.57 1.69
N LEU A 5 -10.13 -6.62 0.77
CA LEU A 5 -10.94 -6.53 -0.44
C LEU A 5 -10.18 -7.20 -1.60
N ILE A 6 -10.80 -8.18 -2.23
CA ILE A 6 -10.29 -8.88 -3.41
C ILE A 6 -11.07 -8.37 -4.62
N ALA A 7 -10.40 -7.62 -5.47
CA ALA A 7 -10.94 -7.04 -6.68
C ALA A 7 -10.36 -7.77 -7.89
N ASP A 8 -11.13 -8.68 -8.46
CA ASP A 8 -10.74 -9.53 -9.61
C ASP A 8 -12.00 -10.06 -10.29
N ASP A 9 -12.07 -10.04 -11.61
CA ASP A 9 -13.23 -10.54 -12.37
C ASP A 9 -13.17 -12.06 -12.62
N HIS A 10 -12.11 -12.75 -12.20
CA HIS A 10 -11.95 -14.19 -12.36
C HIS A 10 -12.37 -14.94 -11.08
N PRO A 11 -13.54 -15.62 -11.04
CA PRO A 11 -14.05 -16.27 -9.83
C PRO A 11 -13.09 -17.30 -9.24
N LEU A 12 -12.48 -18.14 -10.08
CA LEU A 12 -11.53 -19.17 -9.62
C LEU A 12 -10.30 -18.60 -8.93
N PHE A 13 -9.86 -17.41 -9.35
CA PHE A 13 -8.74 -16.75 -8.71
C PHE A 13 -9.16 -16.14 -7.36
N ARG A 14 -10.35 -15.54 -7.28
CA ARG A 14 -10.91 -15.06 -6.00
C ARG A 14 -11.03 -16.20 -5.00
N ASP A 15 -11.61 -17.34 -5.40
CA ASP A 15 -11.71 -18.53 -4.55
C ASP A 15 -10.34 -19.01 -4.05
N ALA A 16 -9.32 -18.99 -4.92
CA ALA A 16 -7.96 -19.35 -4.54
C ALA A 16 -7.38 -18.41 -3.48
N ILE A 17 -7.60 -17.10 -3.62
CA ILE A 17 -7.16 -16.10 -2.64
C ILE A 17 -7.93 -16.25 -1.32
N VAL A 18 -9.26 -16.41 -1.35
CA VAL A 18 -10.08 -16.67 -0.16
C VAL A 18 -9.57 -17.91 0.58
N HIS A 19 -9.23 -18.98 -0.13
CA HIS A 19 -8.65 -20.19 0.47
C HIS A 19 -7.28 -19.92 1.12
N ILE A 20 -6.43 -19.09 0.51
CA ILE A 20 -5.14 -18.68 1.12
C ILE A 20 -5.40 -17.93 2.43
N PHE A 21 -6.35 -16.98 2.44
CA PHE A 21 -6.71 -16.28 3.68
C PHE A 21 -7.22 -17.21 4.75
N GLY A 22 -8.17 -18.09 4.44
CA GLY A 22 -8.70 -19.07 5.39
C GLY A 22 -7.64 -19.99 5.98
N SER A 23 -6.59 -20.34 5.22
CA SER A 23 -5.53 -21.24 5.67
C SER A 23 -4.36 -20.56 6.37
N LYS A 24 -3.95 -19.38 5.94
CA LYS A 24 -2.75 -18.69 6.41
C LYS A 24 -3.03 -17.49 7.33
N PHE A 25 -4.23 -16.93 7.22
CA PHE A 25 -4.66 -15.75 7.98
C PHE A 25 -6.07 -15.98 8.56
N PRO A 26 -6.26 -16.97 9.46
CA PRO A 26 -7.60 -17.42 9.89
C PRO A 26 -8.44 -16.33 10.56
N ASP A 27 -7.80 -15.30 11.12
CA ASP A 27 -8.48 -14.13 11.71
C ASP A 27 -8.76 -13.02 10.70
N SER A 28 -8.87 -13.32 9.40
CA SER A 28 -9.19 -12.36 8.37
C SER A 28 -10.63 -12.50 7.87
N THR A 29 -11.17 -11.37 7.38
CA THR A 29 -12.43 -11.31 6.63
C THR A 29 -12.13 -10.85 5.22
N THR A 30 -12.63 -11.56 4.22
CA THR A 30 -12.48 -11.21 2.81
C THR A 30 -13.79 -10.69 2.24
N TYR A 31 -13.69 -9.68 1.40
CA TYR A 31 -14.76 -9.11 0.57
C TYR A 31 -14.34 -9.21 -0.89
N GLU A 32 -15.30 -9.30 -1.78
CA GLU A 32 -15.04 -9.53 -3.20
C GLU A 32 -15.76 -8.51 -4.07
N THR A 33 -15.10 -8.04 -5.14
CA THR A 33 -15.66 -7.19 -6.19
C THR A 33 -15.13 -7.65 -7.55
N GLU A 34 -15.89 -7.37 -8.63
CA GLU A 34 -15.60 -7.88 -9.96
C GLU A 34 -15.25 -6.80 -10.99
N ASP A 35 -15.37 -5.54 -10.61
CA ASP A 35 -15.08 -4.38 -11.45
C ASP A 35 -14.54 -3.22 -10.62
N ILE A 36 -13.93 -2.23 -11.29
CA ILE A 36 -13.31 -1.10 -10.59
C ILE A 36 -14.33 -0.16 -9.94
N ALA A 37 -15.53 -0.02 -10.50
CA ALA A 37 -16.55 0.89 -9.98
C ALA A 37 -17.07 0.39 -8.62
N SER A 38 -17.44 -0.90 -8.53
CA SER A 38 -17.84 -1.54 -7.28
C SER A 38 -16.69 -1.59 -6.26
N THR A 39 -15.45 -1.76 -6.72
CA THR A 39 -14.25 -1.72 -5.86
C THR A 39 -14.08 -0.34 -5.20
N LEU A 40 -14.18 0.73 -5.98
CA LEU A 40 -14.08 2.11 -5.47
C LEU A 40 -15.22 2.44 -4.51
N GLU A 41 -16.45 2.07 -4.84
CA GLU A 41 -17.62 2.30 -3.98
C GLU A 41 -17.46 1.56 -2.64
N PHE A 42 -17.05 0.29 -2.69
CA PHE A 42 -16.82 -0.52 -1.49
C PHE A 42 -15.70 0.07 -0.64
N ALA A 43 -14.56 0.41 -1.23
CA ALA A 43 -13.41 0.94 -0.51
C ALA A 43 -13.71 2.30 0.16
N LYS A 44 -14.52 3.15 -0.47
CA LYS A 44 -14.98 4.44 0.10
C LYS A 44 -15.94 4.26 1.26
N SER A 45 -16.80 3.24 1.22
CA SER A 45 -17.80 2.99 2.27
C SER A 45 -17.25 2.20 3.46
N HIS A 46 -16.05 1.64 3.35
CA HIS A 46 -15.42 0.79 4.37
C HIS A 46 -13.99 1.28 4.67
N ASP A 47 -13.87 2.25 5.55
CA ASP A 47 -12.58 2.85 5.96
C ASP A 47 -11.70 1.91 6.80
N ASP A 48 -12.23 0.76 7.21
CA ASP A 48 -11.57 -0.27 8.02
C ASP A 48 -10.92 -1.41 7.18
N ILE A 49 -10.91 -1.29 5.85
CA ILE A 49 -10.16 -2.21 4.98
C ILE A 49 -8.65 -2.06 5.23
N ASP A 50 -7.99 -3.20 5.43
CA ASP A 50 -6.54 -3.28 5.71
C ASP A 50 -5.71 -3.49 4.45
N LEU A 51 -6.28 -4.07 3.40
CA LEU A 51 -5.59 -4.39 2.15
C LEU A 51 -6.60 -4.50 1.01
N ILE A 52 -6.23 -3.98 -0.16
CA ILE A 52 -6.91 -4.23 -1.43
C ILE A 52 -5.97 -5.07 -2.31
N LEU A 53 -6.43 -6.22 -2.78
CA LEU A 53 -5.80 -6.98 -3.86
C LEU A 53 -6.49 -6.59 -5.16
N LEU A 54 -5.78 -5.99 -6.10
CA LEU A 54 -6.35 -5.37 -7.30
C LEU A 54 -5.83 -6.05 -8.57
N ASP A 55 -6.73 -6.63 -9.34
CA ASP A 55 -6.42 -7.01 -10.74
C ASP A 55 -6.43 -5.78 -11.66
N LEU A 56 -5.48 -5.72 -12.57
CA LEU A 56 -5.41 -4.64 -13.58
C LEU A 56 -6.30 -4.86 -14.79
N ASN A 57 -6.84 -6.06 -14.97
CA ASN A 57 -7.59 -6.45 -16.18
C ASN A 57 -9.10 -6.60 -15.94
N MET A 58 -9.63 -5.98 -14.91
CA MET A 58 -11.07 -6.02 -14.61
C MET A 58 -11.89 -5.08 -15.51
N PRO A 59 -13.22 -5.32 -15.64
CA PRO A 59 -14.13 -4.38 -16.27
C PRO A 59 -14.03 -2.96 -15.69
N GLY A 60 -14.04 -1.96 -16.56
CA GLY A 60 -13.91 -0.55 -16.19
C GLY A 60 -12.48 -0.07 -15.97
N MET A 61 -11.49 -0.97 -15.89
CA MET A 61 -10.07 -0.59 -15.83
C MET A 61 -9.58 -0.03 -17.17
N SER A 62 -8.79 1.05 -17.13
CA SER A 62 -8.07 1.61 -18.27
C SER A 62 -6.61 1.76 -17.89
N GLY A 63 -5.81 0.73 -18.15
CA GLY A 63 -4.42 0.66 -17.71
C GLY A 63 -4.30 0.73 -16.19
N LEU A 64 -3.60 1.74 -15.66
CA LEU A 64 -3.40 1.93 -14.22
C LEU A 64 -4.33 2.97 -13.58
N ASN A 65 -5.33 3.48 -14.32
CA ASN A 65 -6.20 4.55 -13.81
C ASN A 65 -6.98 4.11 -12.55
N GLY A 66 -7.51 2.89 -12.51
CA GLY A 66 -8.20 2.38 -11.32
C GLY A 66 -7.31 2.30 -10.08
N LEU A 67 -6.03 1.98 -10.24
CA LEU A 67 -5.06 2.03 -9.15
C LEU A 67 -4.84 3.47 -8.66
N LEU A 68 -4.73 4.42 -9.59
CA LEU A 68 -4.58 5.83 -9.26
C LEU A 68 -5.81 6.37 -8.53
N ASP A 69 -7.02 6.02 -8.99
CA ASP A 69 -8.27 6.42 -8.35
C ASP A 69 -8.38 5.86 -6.93
N LEU A 70 -8.04 4.57 -6.72
CA LEU A 70 -7.98 3.97 -5.38
C LEU A 70 -6.95 4.65 -4.49
N SER A 71 -5.77 4.97 -5.01
CA SER A 71 -4.72 5.65 -4.25
C SER A 71 -5.13 7.06 -3.84
N ASN A 72 -5.90 7.78 -4.68
CA ASN A 72 -6.37 9.12 -4.39
C ASN A 72 -7.55 9.11 -3.40
N GLU A 73 -8.50 8.20 -3.57
CA GLU A 73 -9.72 8.14 -2.77
C GLU A 73 -9.49 7.43 -1.42
N CYS A 74 -8.61 6.43 -1.39
CA CYS A 74 -8.31 5.62 -0.21
C CYS A 74 -6.79 5.61 0.10
N PRO A 75 -6.14 6.78 0.31
CA PRO A 75 -4.67 6.90 0.37
C PRO A 75 -4.03 6.20 1.57
N THR A 76 -4.83 5.79 2.53
CA THR A 76 -4.38 5.11 3.75
C THR A 76 -4.52 3.59 3.67
N THR A 77 -5.21 3.07 2.65
CA THR A 77 -5.42 1.64 2.44
C THR A 77 -4.38 1.12 1.45
N PRO A 78 -3.50 0.20 1.85
CA PRO A 78 -2.50 -0.37 0.95
C PRO A 78 -3.17 -1.16 -0.18
N VAL A 79 -2.67 -0.97 -1.41
CA VAL A 79 -3.10 -1.69 -2.60
C VAL A 79 -1.95 -2.56 -3.09
N VAL A 80 -2.20 -3.86 -3.23
CA VAL A 80 -1.31 -4.82 -3.91
C VAL A 80 -1.92 -5.14 -5.26
N VAL A 81 -1.16 -4.93 -6.31
CA VAL A 81 -1.57 -5.32 -7.65
C VAL A 81 -1.35 -6.82 -7.85
N VAL A 82 -2.36 -7.48 -8.40
CA VAL A 82 -2.30 -8.90 -8.77
C VAL A 82 -2.61 -9.00 -10.26
N SER A 83 -1.65 -9.42 -11.09
CA SER A 83 -1.83 -9.39 -12.54
C SER A 83 -1.20 -10.59 -13.24
N ALA A 84 -1.78 -10.98 -14.38
CA ALA A 84 -1.17 -11.96 -15.29
C ALA A 84 0.04 -11.38 -16.04
N GLU A 85 0.08 -10.04 -16.21
CA GLU A 85 1.20 -9.36 -16.85
C GLU A 85 2.31 -9.08 -15.83
N ASN A 86 3.52 -9.56 -16.10
CA ASN A 86 4.68 -9.46 -15.20
C ASN A 86 5.85 -8.66 -15.79
N LYS A 87 5.59 -7.81 -16.79
CA LYS A 87 6.64 -6.97 -17.39
C LYS A 87 7.20 -5.99 -16.37
N LYS A 88 8.52 -5.89 -16.29
CA LYS A 88 9.24 -5.00 -15.36
C LYS A 88 8.70 -3.55 -15.40
N GLN A 89 8.43 -3.02 -16.58
CA GLN A 89 7.93 -1.66 -16.74
C GLN A 89 6.57 -1.46 -16.07
N VAL A 90 5.64 -2.43 -16.23
CA VAL A 90 4.32 -2.38 -15.59
C VAL A 90 4.46 -2.43 -14.08
N ILE A 91 5.29 -3.35 -13.56
CA ILE A 91 5.53 -3.48 -12.11
C ILE A 91 6.07 -2.17 -11.52
N LEU A 92 7.06 -1.55 -12.15
CA LEU A 92 7.63 -0.29 -11.65
C LEU A 92 6.62 0.86 -11.71
N GLN A 93 5.78 0.91 -12.76
CA GLN A 93 4.71 1.88 -12.86
C GLN A 93 3.65 1.69 -11.77
N THR A 94 3.24 0.46 -11.44
CA THR A 94 2.27 0.24 -10.35
C THR A 94 2.78 0.77 -9.01
N ILE A 95 4.07 0.58 -8.70
CA ILE A 95 4.67 1.13 -7.48
C ILE A 95 4.72 2.66 -7.52
N ALA A 96 5.08 3.26 -8.66
CA ALA A 96 5.06 4.72 -8.83
C ALA A 96 3.65 5.31 -8.63
N TYR A 97 2.60 4.58 -9.03
CA TYR A 97 1.20 4.96 -8.81
C TYR A 97 0.63 4.58 -7.42
N GLY A 98 1.47 4.07 -6.52
CA GLY A 98 1.11 3.92 -5.11
C GLY A 98 0.81 2.49 -4.64
N ALA A 99 0.95 1.49 -5.50
CA ALA A 99 0.88 0.11 -5.05
C ALA A 99 2.01 -0.18 -4.04
N VAL A 100 1.69 -0.89 -2.98
CA VAL A 100 2.67 -1.36 -1.98
C VAL A 100 3.19 -2.76 -2.30
N GLY A 101 2.75 -3.35 -3.40
CA GLY A 101 3.25 -4.63 -3.86
C GLY A 101 2.71 -5.04 -5.21
N PHE A 102 3.39 -6.00 -5.82
CA PHE A 102 2.99 -6.63 -7.07
C PHE A 102 3.14 -8.15 -6.96
N ILE A 103 2.08 -8.88 -7.31
CA ILE A 103 2.02 -10.34 -7.31
C ILE A 103 1.62 -10.80 -8.71
N ALA A 104 2.38 -11.73 -9.31
CA ALA A 104 1.97 -12.37 -10.54
C ALA A 104 0.88 -13.42 -10.26
N LYS A 105 -0.21 -13.45 -11.04
CA LYS A 105 -1.28 -14.47 -10.89
C LYS A 105 -0.77 -15.91 -11.05
N SER A 106 0.36 -16.09 -11.74
CA SER A 106 1.03 -17.38 -11.91
C SER A 106 1.88 -17.80 -10.71
N SER A 107 1.99 -16.98 -9.67
CA SER A 107 2.75 -17.29 -8.45
C SER A 107 2.12 -18.46 -7.67
N SER A 108 2.96 -19.21 -6.93
CA SER A 108 2.46 -20.26 -6.05
C SER A 108 1.65 -19.68 -4.88
N LYS A 109 0.81 -20.50 -4.26
CA LYS A 109 0.02 -20.11 -3.08
C LYS A 109 0.91 -19.63 -1.94
N GLU A 110 2.06 -20.26 -1.76
CA GLU A 110 3.06 -19.92 -0.76
C GLU A 110 3.65 -18.53 -1.02
N THR A 111 4.01 -18.24 -2.27
CA THR A 111 4.54 -16.93 -2.69
C THR A 111 3.50 -15.81 -2.50
N ILE A 112 2.23 -16.08 -2.84
CA ILE A 112 1.14 -15.12 -2.63
C ILE A 112 0.96 -14.84 -1.12
N ALA A 113 0.96 -15.89 -0.29
CA ALA A 113 0.83 -15.75 1.15
C ALA A 113 2.01 -14.97 1.77
N GLU A 114 3.25 -15.23 1.32
CA GLU A 114 4.44 -14.48 1.74
C GLU A 114 4.36 -13.00 1.36
N ALA A 115 3.92 -12.71 0.14
CA ALA A 115 3.72 -11.34 -0.33
C ALA A 115 2.71 -10.58 0.54
N ILE A 116 1.58 -11.22 0.86
CA ILE A 116 0.54 -10.64 1.73
C ILE A 116 1.08 -10.43 3.15
N ALA A 117 1.81 -11.39 3.71
CA ALA A 117 2.42 -11.27 5.03
C ALA A 117 3.39 -10.07 5.07
N THR A 118 4.25 -9.94 4.06
CA THR A 118 5.20 -8.83 3.91
C THR A 118 4.49 -7.47 3.94
N VAL A 119 3.35 -7.37 3.23
CA VAL A 119 2.57 -6.13 3.20
C VAL A 119 1.86 -5.86 4.53
N PHE A 120 1.35 -6.89 5.22
CA PHE A 120 0.79 -6.74 6.56
C PHE A 120 1.81 -6.30 7.61
N GLU A 121 3.08 -6.59 7.39
CA GLU A 121 4.19 -6.06 8.18
C GLU A 121 4.54 -4.61 7.83
N GLY A 122 3.89 -4.02 6.80
CA GLY A 122 4.09 -2.65 6.33
C GLY A 122 5.19 -2.48 5.29
N ASN A 123 5.79 -3.58 4.82
CA ASN A 123 6.84 -3.59 3.82
C ASN A 123 6.27 -3.61 2.39
N ILE A 124 7.09 -3.20 1.42
CA ILE A 124 6.76 -3.30 0.00
C ILE A 124 7.18 -4.69 -0.50
N TYR A 125 6.27 -5.37 -1.24
CA TYR A 125 6.59 -6.63 -1.89
C TYR A 125 6.80 -6.46 -3.39
N LEU A 126 7.94 -6.92 -3.88
CA LEU A 126 8.25 -7.00 -5.31
C LEU A 126 8.78 -8.39 -5.67
N PRO A 127 8.46 -8.90 -6.87
CA PRO A 127 9.09 -10.14 -7.37
C PRO A 127 10.62 -10.07 -7.36
N ALA A 128 11.28 -11.17 -7.00
CA ALA A 128 12.73 -11.21 -6.77
C ALA A 128 13.57 -10.84 -8.01
N ASP A 129 13.06 -11.10 -9.21
CA ASP A 129 13.69 -10.73 -10.49
C ASP A 129 13.74 -9.22 -10.71
N ILE A 130 12.75 -8.50 -10.19
CA ILE A 130 12.72 -7.03 -10.23
C ILE A 130 13.76 -6.43 -9.28
N ILE A 131 13.88 -6.99 -8.08
CA ILE A 131 14.84 -6.51 -7.06
C ILE A 131 16.28 -6.71 -7.55
N ARG A 132 16.60 -7.86 -8.10
CA ARG A 132 17.96 -8.20 -8.59
C ARG A 132 18.45 -7.32 -9.75
N ASN A 133 17.53 -6.80 -10.55
CA ASN A 133 17.85 -5.98 -11.73
C ASN A 133 17.84 -4.47 -11.49
N GLN A 134 17.73 -4.01 -10.23
CA GLN A 134 17.84 -2.60 -9.87
C GLN A 134 19.29 -2.16 -9.61
N SER A 135 20.18 -2.35 -10.59
CA SER A 135 21.52 -1.75 -10.56
C SER A 135 21.53 -0.40 -11.29
N SER A 136 20.71 0.55 -10.86
CA SER A 136 20.80 1.91 -11.40
C SER A 136 20.45 2.95 -10.33
N PRO A 137 21.40 3.84 -9.96
CA PRO A 137 21.23 4.81 -8.88
C PRO A 137 20.42 6.06 -9.26
N ASN A 138 19.63 6.06 -10.34
CA ASN A 138 19.03 7.28 -10.89
C ASN A 138 17.59 7.61 -10.45
N SER A 139 16.94 6.77 -9.63
CA SER A 139 15.57 7.05 -9.15
C SER A 139 15.48 7.91 -7.88
N LYS A 140 16.61 8.34 -7.31
CA LYS A 140 16.67 9.11 -6.04
C LYS A 140 16.26 10.58 -6.14
N LYS A 141 15.97 11.13 -7.33
CA LYS A 141 15.77 12.57 -7.48
C LYS A 141 14.32 13.05 -7.56
N GLU A 142 13.34 12.18 -7.68
CA GLU A 142 11.97 12.60 -8.01
C GLU A 142 11.09 13.02 -6.80
N TYR A 143 11.43 12.59 -5.58
CA TYR A 143 10.62 12.90 -4.38
C TYR A 143 11.49 13.36 -3.19
N GLN A 144 12.25 14.44 -3.38
CA GLN A 144 12.98 15.03 -2.26
C GLN A 144 12.05 15.97 -1.48
N LEU A 145 11.61 15.55 -0.28
CA LEU A 145 10.79 16.38 0.59
C LEU A 145 11.63 17.53 1.15
N LEU A 146 11.10 18.74 1.05
CA LEU A 146 11.77 19.94 1.55
C LEU A 146 11.65 20.01 3.09
N PRO A 147 12.68 20.50 3.80
CA PRO A 147 12.65 20.71 5.26
C PRO A 147 11.44 21.51 5.75
N GLU A 148 10.94 22.45 4.94
CA GLU A 148 9.76 23.27 5.23
C GLU A 148 8.48 22.43 5.31
N MET A 149 8.31 21.43 4.45
CA MET A 149 7.16 20.52 4.47
C MET A 149 7.12 19.73 5.78
N LEU A 150 8.27 19.23 6.23
CA LEU A 150 8.37 18.51 7.51
C LEU A 150 8.08 19.41 8.71
N SER A 151 8.49 20.66 8.64
CA SER A 151 8.19 21.66 9.68
C SER A 151 6.71 22.00 9.81
N SER A 152 5.90 21.72 8.77
CA SER A 152 4.43 21.87 8.79
C SER A 152 3.72 20.77 9.57
N LEU A 153 4.41 19.65 9.84
CA LEU A 153 3.84 18.51 10.54
C LEU A 153 3.80 18.75 12.05
N THR A 154 2.70 18.32 12.68
CA THR A 154 2.63 18.29 14.13
C THR A 154 3.56 17.23 14.70
N ARG A 155 3.90 17.31 15.98
CA ARG A 155 4.74 16.31 16.67
C ARG A 155 4.17 14.88 16.53
N ARG A 156 2.83 14.73 16.63
CA ARG A 156 2.17 13.42 16.43
C ARG A 156 2.30 12.92 15.00
N GLN A 157 2.13 13.80 14.01
CA GLN A 157 2.32 13.46 12.60
C GLN A 157 3.78 13.07 12.30
N LEU A 158 4.77 13.77 12.87
CA LEU A 158 6.17 13.39 12.75
C LEU A 158 6.47 12.02 13.35
N MET A 159 5.85 11.68 14.50
CA MET A 159 5.99 10.34 15.09
C MET A 159 5.38 9.26 14.19
N VAL A 160 4.18 9.48 13.64
CA VAL A 160 3.56 8.57 12.69
C VAL A 160 4.42 8.41 11.44
N LEU A 161 4.91 9.50 10.84
CA LEU A 161 5.78 9.46 9.67
C LEU A 161 7.08 8.69 9.95
N LYS A 162 7.70 8.89 11.11
CA LYS A 162 8.87 8.12 11.55
C LYS A 162 8.59 6.63 11.65
N CYS A 163 7.41 6.22 12.13
CA CYS A 163 6.99 4.81 12.14
C CYS A 163 6.78 4.29 10.71
N MET A 164 6.16 5.11 9.84
CA MET A 164 5.99 4.75 8.41
C MET A 164 7.34 4.48 7.72
N THR A 165 8.38 5.28 7.98
CA THR A 165 9.72 5.07 7.38
C THR A 165 10.44 3.84 7.90
N LYS A 166 10.03 3.32 9.06
CA LYS A 166 10.50 2.02 9.58
C LYS A 166 9.76 0.82 8.98
N GLY A 167 8.79 1.05 8.10
CA GLY A 167 7.96 0.00 7.53
C GLY A 167 6.79 -0.45 8.42
N GLU A 168 6.43 0.28 9.49
CA GLU A 168 5.35 -0.13 10.39
C GLU A 168 3.98 0.05 9.72
N ALA A 169 3.14 -0.98 9.69
CA ALA A 169 1.74 -0.91 9.22
C ALA A 169 0.87 -0.05 10.16
N ASN A 170 -0.29 0.44 9.70
CA ASN A 170 -1.17 1.31 10.50
C ASN A 170 -1.55 0.68 11.84
N LYS A 171 -1.82 -0.64 11.89
CA LYS A 171 -2.11 -1.37 13.14
C LYS A 171 -0.92 -1.37 14.11
N GLN A 172 0.30 -1.54 13.62
CA GLN A 172 1.52 -1.50 14.42
C GLN A 172 1.77 -0.10 14.96
N ILE A 173 1.59 0.94 14.11
CA ILE A 173 1.70 2.35 14.52
C ILE A 173 0.67 2.67 15.61
N ALA A 174 -0.57 2.21 15.45
CA ALA A 174 -1.65 2.41 16.41
C ALA A 174 -1.29 1.81 17.78
N TYR A 175 -0.78 0.58 17.77
CA TYR A 175 -0.30 -0.11 18.97
C TYR A 175 0.87 0.65 19.63
N ASN A 176 1.91 0.98 18.85
CA ASN A 176 3.13 1.63 19.35
C ASN A 176 2.88 3.04 19.92
N LEU A 177 1.92 3.77 19.36
CA LEU A 177 1.58 5.13 19.77
C LEU A 177 0.40 5.20 20.75
N ASN A 178 -0.19 4.05 21.09
CA ASN A 178 -1.37 3.91 21.96
C ASN A 178 -2.56 4.79 21.50
N VAL A 179 -2.92 4.65 20.22
CA VAL A 179 -4.07 5.32 19.59
C VAL A 179 -4.87 4.33 18.76
N SER A 180 -6.09 4.73 18.32
CA SER A 180 -6.86 3.89 17.41
C SER A 180 -6.25 3.85 15.99
N GLU A 181 -6.51 2.79 15.25
CA GLU A 181 -6.08 2.70 13.84
C GLU A 181 -6.72 3.80 12.98
N THR A 182 -7.99 4.13 13.22
CA THR A 182 -8.68 5.26 12.57
C THR A 182 -7.94 6.58 12.81
N THR A 183 -7.40 6.79 14.02
CA THR A 183 -6.58 7.96 14.32
C THR A 183 -5.28 7.95 13.52
N VAL A 184 -4.63 6.80 13.38
CA VAL A 184 -3.42 6.67 12.54
C VAL A 184 -3.76 6.97 11.07
N LYS A 185 -4.83 6.40 10.51
CA LYS A 185 -5.29 6.66 9.15
C LYS A 185 -5.54 8.16 8.92
N SER A 186 -6.19 8.84 9.86
CA SER A 186 -6.38 10.30 9.82
C SER A 186 -5.05 11.07 9.81
N HIS A 187 -4.09 10.67 10.65
CA HIS A 187 -2.76 11.28 10.63
C HIS A 187 -2.03 11.02 9.31
N VAL A 188 -2.06 9.80 8.78
CA VAL A 188 -1.43 9.45 7.50
C VAL A 188 -2.02 10.30 6.37
N SER A 189 -3.35 10.38 6.25
CA SER A 189 -4.01 11.23 5.25
C SER A 189 -3.56 12.70 5.36
N SER A 190 -3.51 13.24 6.58
CA SER A 190 -3.05 14.62 6.82
C SER A 190 -1.57 14.81 6.48
N ILE A 191 -0.71 13.82 6.76
CA ILE A 191 0.72 13.83 6.40
C ILE A 191 0.88 13.88 4.89
N LEU A 192 0.23 12.97 4.15
CA LEU A 192 0.32 12.92 2.68
C LEU A 192 -0.08 14.26 2.06
N LYS A 193 -1.19 14.83 2.53
CA LYS A 193 -1.66 16.16 2.07
C LYS A 193 -0.65 17.27 2.34
N LYS A 194 -0.05 17.32 3.54
CA LYS A 194 0.93 18.35 3.93
C LYS A 194 2.25 18.21 3.20
N LEU A 195 2.66 16.97 2.91
CA LEU A 195 3.87 16.67 2.15
C LEU A 195 3.66 16.81 0.62
N GLY A 196 2.42 17.00 0.16
CA GLY A 196 2.10 17.12 -1.26
C GLY A 196 2.36 15.81 -2.04
N VAL A 197 2.24 14.66 -1.37
CA VAL A 197 2.45 13.33 -1.98
C VAL A 197 1.14 12.56 -2.02
N SER A 198 0.98 11.71 -3.04
CA SER A 198 -0.27 11.01 -3.29
C SER A 198 -0.42 9.69 -2.53
N ASN A 199 0.69 9.12 -2.04
CA ASN A 199 0.65 7.81 -1.38
C ASN A 199 1.78 7.62 -0.35
N ARG A 200 1.63 6.55 0.46
CA ARG A 200 2.58 6.19 1.52
C ARG A 200 3.98 5.92 1.00
N VAL A 201 4.11 5.28 -0.17
CA VAL A 201 5.41 4.93 -0.75
C VAL A 201 6.20 6.19 -1.06
N GLN A 202 5.57 7.18 -1.69
CA GLN A 202 6.21 8.48 -1.97
C GLN A 202 6.63 9.20 -0.68
N ALA A 203 5.80 9.19 0.36
CA ALA A 203 6.15 9.79 1.65
C ALA A 203 7.37 9.11 2.29
N VAL A 204 7.43 7.78 2.27
CA VAL A 204 8.53 7.00 2.85
C VAL A 204 9.82 7.20 2.06
N VAL A 205 9.77 7.09 0.73
CA VAL A 205 10.95 7.31 -0.14
C VAL A 205 11.48 8.72 -0.02
N GLY A 206 10.60 9.74 0.02
CA GLY A 206 10.99 11.13 0.19
C GLY A 206 11.63 11.44 1.55
N CYS A 207 11.45 10.56 2.55
CA CYS A 207 11.99 10.70 3.90
C CYS A 207 13.19 9.77 4.18
N SER A 208 13.73 9.03 3.21
CA SER A 208 14.76 7.99 3.43
C SER A 208 16.03 8.51 4.12
N ASP A 209 16.41 9.76 3.87
CA ASP A 209 17.65 10.37 4.37
C ASP A 209 17.41 11.38 5.51
N ILE A 210 16.19 11.41 6.11
CA ILE A 210 15.81 12.42 7.10
C ILE A 210 16.12 11.94 8.53
N ASP A 211 16.87 12.75 9.30
CA ASP A 211 16.97 12.58 10.74
C ASP A 211 15.78 13.21 11.47
N PHE A 212 14.78 12.40 11.78
CA PHE A 212 13.57 12.83 12.51
C PHE A 212 13.85 13.42 13.90
N ASN A 213 15.00 13.12 14.52
CA ASN A 213 15.31 13.60 15.86
C ASN A 213 15.50 15.12 15.89
N GLN A 214 15.92 15.73 14.77
CA GLN A 214 16.03 17.19 14.64
C GLN A 214 14.68 17.89 14.72
N TYR A 215 13.61 17.24 14.23
CA TYR A 215 12.24 17.80 14.21
C TYR A 215 11.43 17.46 15.46
N LEU A 216 11.76 16.37 16.15
CA LEU A 216 11.06 15.92 17.37
C LEU A 216 11.54 16.62 18.65
N LYS A 217 12.69 17.30 18.63
CA LYS A 217 13.25 18.05 19.76
C LYS A 217 12.67 19.46 19.95
N ARG A 218 11.77 19.87 19.03
CA ARG A 218 11.06 21.17 19.11
C ARG A 218 9.84 21.13 20.01
#